data_1256acbe5b112e5c61767b424e539c2a
#
_entry.id   1256acbe5b112e5c61767b424e539c2a
#
_cell.length_a   1.000
_cell.length_b   1.000
_cell.length_c   1.000
_cell.angle_alpha   90.00
_cell.angle_beta   90.00
_cell.angle_gamma   90.00
#
_symmetry.space_group_name_H-M   'P 1'
#
loop_
_entity.id
_entity.type
_entity.pdbx_description
1 polymer ?
#
loop_
_entity_poly.entity_id
_entity_poly.type
_entity_poly.pdbx_seq_one_letter_code
_entity_poly.pdbx_strand_id
1 'polypeptide(L)'
;MRCYALLLAALVCSGCTLFHRPFRPEHAPKEEAAKLPYPLWLPESGRMQVSAQVSAAVSLALDDLLPRDVKPPRNATPDERCLYRRDSYDVEAAPLNDEVLLVRFRVREGACRAEEKTATEAATYAIDVRTWRVLAVQK
;
A
#
# COMPACT_ATOMS: atom_id res chain seq x y z
N MET A 1 8.02 -49.67 -5.00
CA MET A 1 8.69 -48.62 -4.18
C MET A 1 8.89 -47.27 -4.89
N ARG A 2 9.04 -47.18 -6.19
CA ARG A 2 9.22 -45.88 -6.92
C ARG A 2 8.00 -44.98 -6.94
N CYS A 3 6.77 -45.52 -6.93
CA CYS A 3 5.55 -44.73 -6.96
C CYS A 3 5.22 -43.99 -5.64
N TYR A 4 5.64 -44.53 -4.50
CA TYR A 4 5.43 -43.89 -3.19
C TYR A 4 6.32 -42.67 -2.99
N ALA A 5 7.52 -42.66 -3.57
CA ALA A 5 8.43 -41.49 -3.51
C ALA A 5 7.90 -40.29 -4.29
N LEU A 6 7.25 -40.54 -5.43
CA LEU A 6 6.62 -39.48 -6.23
C LEU A 6 5.36 -38.88 -5.58
N LEU A 7 4.58 -39.71 -4.88
CA LEU A 7 3.41 -39.24 -4.11
C LEU A 7 3.81 -38.40 -2.90
N LEU A 8 4.87 -38.79 -2.18
CA LEU A 8 5.41 -38.00 -1.07
C LEU A 8 5.98 -36.64 -1.53
N ALA A 9 6.69 -36.61 -2.67
CA ALA A 9 7.23 -35.37 -3.22
C ALA A 9 6.13 -34.39 -3.64
N ALA A 10 5.00 -34.89 -4.20
CA ALA A 10 3.85 -34.06 -4.57
C ALA A 10 3.15 -33.45 -3.35
N LEU A 11 3.06 -34.14 -2.23
CA LEU A 11 2.48 -33.63 -0.99
C LEU A 11 3.31 -32.50 -0.35
N VAL A 12 4.64 -32.56 -0.45
CA VAL A 12 5.53 -31.53 0.11
C VAL A 12 5.45 -30.23 -0.71
N CYS A 13 5.27 -30.30 -2.04
CA CYS A 13 5.15 -29.12 -2.88
C CYS A 13 3.82 -28.39 -2.71
N SER A 14 2.75 -29.07 -2.30
CA SER A 14 1.43 -28.46 -2.07
C SER A 14 1.30 -27.67 -0.77
N GLY A 15 2.22 -27.88 0.18
CA GLY A 15 2.17 -27.27 1.51
C GLY A 15 2.57 -25.80 1.57
N CYS A 16 3.34 -25.28 0.60
CA CYS A 16 3.87 -23.92 0.66
C CYS A 16 2.85 -22.81 0.37
N THR A 17 1.73 -23.13 -0.28
CA THR A 17 0.70 -22.12 -0.63
C THR A 17 -0.36 -21.92 0.45
N LEU A 18 -0.47 -22.83 1.42
CA LEU A 18 -1.52 -22.81 2.45
C LEU A 18 -1.30 -21.79 3.58
N PHE A 19 -0.12 -21.21 3.70
CA PHE A 19 0.21 -20.30 4.80
C PHE A 19 0.20 -18.81 4.45
N HIS A 20 -0.01 -18.45 3.19
CA HIS A 20 -0.15 -17.05 2.79
C HIS A 20 -1.58 -16.58 3.08
N ARG A 21 -1.85 -16.18 4.32
CA ARG A 21 -3.10 -15.49 4.63
C ARG A 21 -3.05 -14.09 4.01
N PRO A 22 -3.96 -13.75 3.10
CA PRO A 22 -4.02 -12.39 2.57
C PRO A 22 -4.24 -11.43 3.73
N PHE A 23 -3.55 -10.29 3.70
CA PHE A 23 -3.78 -9.21 4.66
C PHE A 23 -5.25 -8.83 4.66
N ARG A 24 -5.88 -8.91 5.83
CA ARG A 24 -7.24 -8.40 6.06
C ARG A 24 -7.16 -7.27 7.07
N PRO A 25 -7.73 -6.10 6.77
CA PRO A 25 -7.82 -5.03 7.75
C PRO A 25 -8.64 -5.49 8.97
N GLU A 26 -8.29 -4.96 10.12
CA GLU A 26 -9.06 -5.15 11.34
C GLU A 26 -10.40 -4.41 11.22
N HIS A 27 -11.47 -5.05 11.59
CA HIS A 27 -12.81 -4.48 11.61
C HIS A 27 -13.23 -4.22 13.04
N ALA A 28 -13.89 -3.08 13.27
CA ALA A 28 -14.47 -2.77 14.57
C ALA A 28 -15.53 -3.82 14.96
N PRO A 29 -15.74 -4.07 16.25
CA PRO A 29 -16.82 -4.91 16.75
C PRO A 29 -18.19 -4.42 16.25
N LYS A 30 -19.14 -5.34 16.07
CA LYS A 30 -20.48 -5.00 15.55
C LYS A 30 -21.20 -3.95 16.39
N GLU A 31 -20.99 -3.98 17.71
CA GLU A 31 -21.59 -3.06 18.66
C GLU A 31 -21.06 -1.63 18.50
N GLU A 32 -19.82 -1.47 18.08
CA GLU A 32 -19.22 -0.19 17.78
C GLU A 32 -19.66 0.29 16.40
N ALA A 33 -19.63 -0.58 15.41
CA ALA A 33 -20.07 -0.28 14.04
C ALA A 33 -21.56 0.16 13.99
N ALA A 34 -22.41 -0.43 14.84
CA ALA A 34 -23.83 -0.09 14.91
C ALA A 34 -24.11 1.33 15.43
N LYS A 35 -23.14 1.98 16.08
CA LYS A 35 -23.25 3.36 16.56
C LYS A 35 -22.97 4.40 15.49
N LEU A 36 -22.41 3.98 14.34
CA LEU A 36 -22.11 4.89 13.24
C LEU A 36 -23.38 5.19 12.44
N PRO A 37 -23.78 6.46 12.33
CA PRO A 37 -24.88 6.86 11.46
C PRO A 37 -24.40 6.82 10.00
N TYR A 38 -24.67 5.71 9.31
CA TYR A 38 -24.38 5.61 7.87
C TYR A 38 -25.40 6.43 7.09
N PRO A 39 -25.00 7.51 6.41
CA PRO A 39 -25.89 8.23 5.53
C PRO A 39 -26.19 7.39 4.28
N LEU A 40 -27.43 7.50 3.74
CA LEU A 40 -27.82 6.85 2.48
C LEU A 40 -26.96 7.36 1.29
N TRP A 41 -26.50 8.59 1.35
CA TRP A 41 -25.68 9.23 0.32
C TRP A 41 -24.43 9.85 0.97
N LEU A 42 -23.32 9.80 0.27
CA LEU A 42 -22.10 10.47 0.73
C LEU A 42 -22.35 12.00 0.81
N PRO A 43 -21.89 12.66 1.90
CA PRO A 43 -21.96 14.12 1.98
C PRO A 43 -21.30 14.79 0.77
N GLU A 44 -21.84 15.88 0.30
CA GLU A 44 -21.24 16.64 -0.81
C GLU A 44 -19.97 17.39 -0.37
N SER A 45 -20.00 17.91 0.85
CA SER A 45 -18.84 18.60 1.42
C SER A 45 -17.71 17.62 1.72
N GLY A 46 -16.52 17.90 1.18
CA GLY A 46 -15.34 17.07 1.35
C GLY A 46 -15.31 15.79 0.50
N ARG A 47 -16.33 15.57 -0.33
CA ARG A 47 -16.36 14.42 -1.25
C ARG A 47 -15.29 14.59 -2.33
N MET A 48 -14.44 13.58 -2.46
CA MET A 48 -13.49 13.46 -3.56
C MET A 48 -13.82 12.21 -4.38
N GLN A 49 -13.74 12.34 -5.69
CA GLN A 49 -13.85 11.22 -6.61
C GLN A 49 -12.46 10.83 -7.08
N VAL A 50 -12.04 9.63 -6.76
CA VAL A 50 -10.77 9.05 -7.22
C VAL A 50 -11.08 8.06 -8.33
N SER A 51 -10.44 8.21 -9.50
CA SER A 51 -10.65 7.28 -10.60
C SER A 51 -10.09 5.88 -10.25
N ALA A 52 -10.66 4.85 -10.86
CA ALA A 52 -10.21 3.47 -10.66
C ALA A 52 -8.72 3.29 -11.02
N GLN A 53 -8.26 3.96 -12.10
CA GLN A 53 -6.85 3.92 -12.52
C GLN A 53 -5.93 4.53 -11.47
N VAL A 54 -6.27 5.73 -10.95
CA VAL A 54 -5.48 6.39 -9.91
C VAL A 54 -5.42 5.51 -8.66
N SER A 55 -6.57 4.98 -8.23
CA SER A 55 -6.63 4.11 -7.05
C SER A 55 -5.74 2.87 -7.19
N ALA A 56 -5.78 2.20 -8.35
CA ALA A 56 -4.96 1.01 -8.61
C ALA A 56 -3.47 1.35 -8.70
N ALA A 57 -3.10 2.45 -9.37
CA ALA A 57 -1.70 2.88 -9.48
C ALA A 57 -1.11 3.27 -8.12
N VAL A 58 -1.87 4.01 -7.30
CA VAL A 58 -1.45 4.38 -5.94
C VAL A 58 -1.26 3.12 -5.08
N SER A 59 -2.17 2.15 -5.16
CA SER A 59 -2.04 0.90 -4.42
C SER A 59 -0.78 0.12 -4.83
N LEU A 60 -0.53 -0.01 -6.13
CA LEU A 60 0.64 -0.69 -6.67
C LEU A 60 1.95 -0.02 -6.21
N ALA A 61 2.03 1.30 -6.37
CA ALA A 61 3.22 2.07 -5.98
C ALA A 61 3.45 2.04 -4.46
N LEU A 62 2.37 2.10 -3.66
CA LEU A 62 2.46 2.05 -2.20
C LEU A 62 2.85 0.66 -1.68
N ASP A 63 2.44 -0.41 -2.35
CA ASP A 63 2.85 -1.77 -2.00
C ASP A 63 4.32 -2.03 -2.34
N ASP A 64 4.90 -1.32 -3.34
CA ASP A 64 6.34 -1.34 -3.63
C ASP A 64 7.14 -0.46 -2.66
N LEU A 65 6.67 0.76 -2.36
CA LEU A 65 7.32 1.68 -1.43
C LEU A 65 7.35 1.13 0.00
N LEU A 66 6.20 0.65 0.47
CA LEU A 66 5.96 0.14 1.82
C LEU A 66 5.17 -1.17 1.76
N PRO A 67 5.83 -2.31 1.54
CA PRO A 67 5.20 -3.61 1.64
C PRO A 67 4.44 -3.76 2.96
N ARG A 68 3.29 -4.46 2.95
CA ARG A 68 2.38 -4.54 4.12
C ARG A 68 2.98 -5.25 5.33
N ASP A 69 3.98 -6.08 5.10
CA ASP A 69 4.72 -6.85 6.11
C ASP A 69 6.04 -6.19 6.54
N VAL A 70 6.41 -5.07 5.92
CA VAL A 70 7.63 -4.35 6.28
C VAL A 70 7.53 -3.81 7.71
N LYS A 71 8.59 -4.02 8.46
CA LYS A 71 8.70 -3.54 9.85
C LYS A 71 9.91 -2.63 9.99
N PRO A 72 9.80 -1.57 10.81
CA PRO A 72 10.95 -0.75 11.12
C PRO A 72 12.02 -1.58 11.84
N PRO A 73 13.30 -1.22 11.71
CA PRO A 73 14.39 -1.80 12.50
C PRO A 73 14.07 -1.77 14.00
N ARG A 74 14.58 -2.75 14.76
CA ARG A 74 14.30 -2.84 16.21
C ARG A 74 14.75 -1.61 16.99
N ASN A 75 15.84 -0.98 16.56
CA ASN A 75 16.45 0.21 17.15
C ASN A 75 16.00 1.51 16.45
N ALA A 76 15.00 1.47 15.58
CA ALA A 76 14.50 2.64 14.89
C ALA A 76 13.98 3.68 15.90
N THR A 77 14.34 4.94 15.67
CA THR A 77 13.82 6.08 16.40
C THR A 77 12.31 6.27 16.13
N PRO A 78 11.57 7.03 16.93
CA PRO A 78 10.18 7.34 16.65
C PRO A 78 9.96 7.95 15.25
N ASP A 79 10.87 8.83 14.82
CA ASP A 79 10.80 9.48 13.51
C ASP A 79 11.07 8.50 12.36
N GLU A 80 12.05 7.63 12.51
CA GLU A 80 12.27 6.55 11.54
C GLU A 80 11.08 5.60 11.47
N ARG A 81 10.46 5.24 12.60
CA ARG A 81 9.24 4.40 12.62
C ARG A 81 8.07 5.03 11.89
N CYS A 82 7.98 6.38 11.95
CA CYS A 82 6.96 7.13 11.23
C CYS A 82 7.03 6.88 9.71
N LEU A 83 8.24 6.79 9.14
CA LEU A 83 8.44 6.54 7.71
C LEU A 83 7.99 5.14 7.25
N TYR A 84 7.75 4.20 8.17
CA TYR A 84 7.20 2.87 7.89
C TYR A 84 5.67 2.80 7.97
N ARG A 85 5.00 3.95 8.14
CA ARG A 85 3.54 4.04 8.21
C ARG A 85 3.00 4.62 6.91
N ARG A 86 2.03 3.94 6.31
CA ARG A 86 1.40 4.38 5.05
C ARG A 86 0.63 5.70 5.21
N ASP A 87 0.06 5.96 6.39
CA ASP A 87 -0.66 7.19 6.73
C ASP A 87 0.27 8.39 7.00
N SER A 88 1.58 8.19 6.92
CA SER A 88 2.57 9.28 6.99
C SER A 88 2.83 9.95 5.64
N TYR A 89 2.21 9.48 4.56
CA TYR A 89 2.45 9.98 3.22
C TYR A 89 1.21 10.60 2.59
N ASP A 90 1.38 11.79 2.04
CA ASP A 90 0.47 12.37 1.07
C ASP A 90 0.81 11.85 -0.33
N VAL A 91 -0.21 11.73 -1.18
CA VAL A 91 -0.07 11.16 -2.51
C VAL A 91 -0.58 12.13 -3.56
N GLU A 92 0.24 12.38 -4.57
CA GLU A 92 -0.12 13.10 -5.78
C GLU A 92 -0.09 12.14 -6.97
N ALA A 93 -1.05 12.24 -7.88
CA ALA A 93 -1.06 11.45 -9.10
C ALA A 93 -1.44 12.33 -10.30
N ALA A 94 -0.71 12.16 -11.41
CA ALA A 94 -0.96 12.88 -12.65
C ALA A 94 -0.63 12.01 -13.87
N PRO A 95 -1.41 12.05 -14.95
CA PRO A 95 -1.05 11.37 -16.18
C PRO A 95 0.18 12.02 -16.81
N LEU A 96 1.16 11.21 -17.22
CA LEU A 96 2.25 11.64 -18.09
C LEU A 96 1.80 11.58 -19.55
N ASN A 97 1.04 10.55 -19.90
CA ASN A 97 0.38 10.33 -21.18
C ASN A 97 -0.75 9.28 -20.99
N ASP A 98 -1.35 8.82 -22.08
CA ASP A 98 -2.50 7.89 -22.03
C ASP A 98 -2.15 6.50 -21.47
N GLU A 99 -0.87 6.14 -21.43
CA GLU A 99 -0.40 4.82 -20.98
C GLU A 99 0.35 4.86 -19.64
N VAL A 100 0.80 6.05 -19.21
CA VAL A 100 1.65 6.20 -18.01
C VAL A 100 1.06 7.20 -17.04
N LEU A 101 0.88 6.75 -15.81
CA LEU A 101 0.50 7.57 -14.66
C LEU A 101 1.70 7.75 -13.73
N LEU A 102 1.97 8.99 -13.36
CA LEU A 102 2.94 9.32 -12.31
C LEU A 102 2.23 9.33 -10.96
N VAL A 103 2.85 8.69 -9.96
CA VAL A 103 2.41 8.68 -8.57
C VAL A 103 3.58 9.12 -7.71
N ARG A 104 3.40 10.21 -6.95
CA ARG A 104 4.41 10.80 -6.07
C ARG A 104 3.97 10.67 -4.63
N PHE A 105 4.87 10.21 -3.79
CA PHE A 105 4.70 10.18 -2.33
C PHE A 105 5.53 11.26 -1.68
N ARG A 106 4.92 11.97 -0.75
CA ARG A 106 5.60 12.95 0.12
C ARG A 106 5.28 12.63 1.57
N VAL A 107 6.25 12.77 2.43
CA VAL A 107 5.97 12.71 3.87
C VAL A 107 5.06 13.87 4.22
N ARG A 108 3.90 13.57 4.79
CA ARG A 108 2.90 14.55 5.19
C ARG A 108 3.48 15.49 6.26
N GLU A 109 3.26 16.79 6.08
CA GLU A 109 3.71 17.80 7.02
C GLU A 109 3.21 17.49 8.45
N GLY A 110 4.12 17.52 9.42
CA GLY A 110 3.82 17.23 10.82
C GLY A 110 3.59 15.76 11.16
N ALA A 111 3.60 14.84 10.19
CA ALA A 111 3.44 13.40 10.46
C ALA A 111 4.66 12.79 11.15
N CYS A 112 5.86 13.18 10.71
CA CYS A 112 7.13 12.76 11.29
C CYS A 112 7.85 14.01 11.80
N ARG A 113 8.35 13.97 13.03
CA ARG A 113 9.18 15.05 13.61
C ARG A 113 10.60 14.98 13.03
N ALA A 114 10.76 15.06 11.74
CA ALA A 114 12.08 15.33 11.17
C ALA A 114 12.37 16.81 11.38
N GLU A 115 13.37 17.11 12.22
CA GLU A 115 13.90 18.44 12.34
C GLU A 115 14.23 18.99 10.94
N GLU A 116 13.51 20.02 10.55
CA GLU A 116 13.85 21.10 9.63
C GLU A 116 14.44 20.78 8.22
N LYS A 117 14.67 19.56 7.85
CA LYS A 117 15.17 19.22 6.50
C LYS A 117 14.39 18.09 5.90
N THR A 118 13.60 18.47 4.96
CA THR A 118 13.00 17.64 3.94
C THR A 118 11.48 17.42 4.09
N ALA A 119 10.72 18.29 3.43
CA ALA A 119 9.59 17.80 2.66
C ALA A 119 10.18 16.87 1.59
N THR A 120 10.68 15.72 2.00
CA THR A 120 11.38 14.81 1.12
C THR A 120 10.34 14.07 0.33
N GLU A 121 10.38 14.25 -0.97
CA GLU A 121 9.77 13.29 -1.87
C GLU A 121 10.32 11.94 -1.50
N ALA A 122 9.46 11.06 -1.00
CA ALA A 122 9.90 9.71 -0.66
C ALA A 122 10.19 8.93 -1.96
N ALA A 123 9.33 9.07 -2.97
CA ALA A 123 9.54 8.51 -4.30
C ALA A 123 8.51 9.02 -5.30
N THR A 124 8.88 9.07 -6.58
CA THR A 124 7.96 9.24 -7.71
C THR A 124 8.01 7.99 -8.59
N TYR A 125 6.86 7.39 -8.80
CA TYR A 125 6.65 6.18 -9.60
C TYR A 125 6.07 6.52 -10.96
N ALA A 126 6.59 5.90 -12.02
CA ALA A 126 5.94 5.86 -13.32
C ALA A 126 5.27 4.47 -13.49
N ILE A 127 3.96 4.45 -13.63
CA ILE A 127 3.14 3.24 -13.71
C ILE A 127 2.55 3.10 -15.11
N ASP A 128 2.80 1.96 -15.75
CA ASP A 128 2.10 1.57 -16.98
C ASP A 128 0.68 1.11 -16.62
N VAL A 129 -0.33 1.88 -17.03
CA VAL A 129 -1.74 1.60 -16.69
C VAL A 129 -2.39 0.52 -17.56
N ARG A 130 -1.70 0.03 -18.60
CA ARG A 130 -2.18 -1.07 -19.45
C ARG A 130 -1.77 -2.42 -18.89
N THR A 131 -0.52 -2.50 -18.41
CA THR A 131 0.06 -3.76 -17.92
C THR A 131 0.20 -3.79 -16.39
N TRP A 132 -0.12 -2.70 -15.72
CA TRP A 132 -0.01 -2.54 -14.26
C TRP A 132 1.38 -2.88 -13.73
N ARG A 133 2.39 -2.27 -14.34
CA ARG A 133 3.80 -2.43 -13.94
C ARG A 133 4.42 -1.10 -13.57
N VAL A 134 5.34 -1.14 -12.62
CA VAL A 134 6.25 -0.04 -12.35
C VAL A 134 7.28 0.03 -13.47
N LEU A 135 7.33 1.15 -14.20
CA LEU A 135 8.31 1.41 -15.26
C LEU A 135 9.59 2.02 -14.72
N ALA A 136 9.45 2.94 -13.78
CA ALA A 136 10.58 3.65 -13.18
C ALA A 136 10.22 4.17 -11.80
N VAL A 137 11.24 4.34 -10.96
CA VAL A 137 11.13 4.98 -9.64
C VAL A 137 12.25 6.00 -9.52
N GLN A 138 11.89 7.23 -9.18
CA GLN A 138 12.81 8.31 -8.82
C GLN A 138 12.72 8.54 -7.31
N LYS A 139 13.86 8.49 -6.63
CA LYS A 139 14.01 8.73 -5.17
C LYS A 139 14.83 9.97 -4.93
#